data_b4a48381320d19acf73936751ab539b1
#
_entry.id   b4a48381320d19acf73936751ab539b1
#
_cell.length_a   1.000
_cell.length_b   1.000
_cell.length_c   1.000
_cell.angle_alpha   90.00
_cell.angle_beta   90.00
_cell.angle_gamma   90.00
#
_symmetry.space_group_name_H-M   'P 1'
#
loop_
_entity.id
_entity.type
_entity.pdbx_description
1 polymer ?
#
loop_
_entity_poly.entity_id
_entity_poly.type
_entity_poly.pdbx_seq_one_letter_code
_entity_poly.pdbx_strand_id
1 'polypeptide(L)'
;MQNRPLAATLWMLMAMLMIGLIDNLIAGISSRLGLWQFFVLRTIIAVPAILCLPFLGLGGLGVQRIFWVLGRSGIVAGAMLCYFGALGIMPIAQALAGLYTAPIFVLIFGLLMGRRIGPWRMLAVGIGFSGALLVLQPGGGGLSLALLLPIFGGALYAV
;
A
#
# COMPACT_ATOMS: atom_id res chain seq x y z
N MET A 1 -7.62 -7.88 27.20
CA MET A 1 -6.68 -7.22 26.26
C MET A 1 -6.75 -5.73 26.52
N GLN A 2 -5.71 -5.12 27.09
CA GLN A 2 -5.68 -3.68 27.34
C GLN A 2 -5.56 -2.99 25.98
N ASN A 3 -6.60 -2.25 25.60
CA ASN A 3 -6.53 -1.34 24.46
C ASN A 3 -5.53 -0.24 24.80
N ARG A 4 -4.31 -0.34 24.27
CA ARG A 4 -3.29 0.71 24.35
C ARG A 4 -3.21 1.42 22.99
N PRO A 5 -4.11 2.38 22.70
CA PRO A 5 -4.15 3.03 21.38
C PRO A 5 -2.84 3.76 21.05
N LEU A 6 -2.22 4.38 22.05
CA LEU A 6 -0.92 5.07 21.87
C LEU A 6 0.20 4.11 21.46
N ALA A 7 0.29 2.92 22.09
CA ALA A 7 1.29 1.93 21.71
C ALA A 7 1.08 1.43 20.26
N ALA A 8 -0.16 1.17 19.89
CA ALA A 8 -0.49 0.77 18.51
C ALA A 8 -0.10 1.86 17.49
N THR A 9 -0.36 3.12 17.80
CA THR A 9 0.02 4.25 16.94
C THR A 9 1.54 4.37 16.83
N LEU A 10 2.28 4.23 17.93
CA LEU A 10 3.75 4.26 17.91
C LEU A 10 4.35 3.12 17.08
N TRP A 11 3.83 1.89 17.24
CA TRP A 11 4.26 0.75 16.43
C TRP A 11 3.98 0.97 14.94
N MET A 12 2.82 1.55 14.61
CA MET A 12 2.46 1.87 13.24
C MET A 12 3.40 2.94 12.64
N LEU A 13 3.70 4.00 13.38
CA LEU A 13 4.64 5.03 12.95
C LEU A 13 6.05 4.46 12.74
N MET A 14 6.52 3.61 13.67
CA MET A 14 7.80 2.94 13.54
C MET A 14 7.85 2.05 12.29
N ALA A 15 6.79 1.28 12.02
CA ALA A 15 6.69 0.47 10.82
C ALA A 15 6.72 1.30 9.54
N MET A 16 5.99 2.43 9.49
CA MET A 16 5.99 3.33 8.35
C MET A 16 7.36 4.00 8.13
N LEU A 17 8.05 4.36 9.20
CA LEU A 17 9.39 4.92 9.14
C LEU A 17 10.39 3.89 8.59
N MET A 18 10.31 2.65 9.04
CA MET A 18 11.13 1.54 8.52
C MET A 18 10.85 1.28 7.04
N ILE A 19 9.58 1.26 6.63
CA ILE A 19 9.21 1.11 5.21
C ILE A 19 9.80 2.25 4.38
N GLY A 20 9.66 3.51 4.81
CA GLY A 20 10.20 4.66 4.10
C GLY A 20 11.74 4.63 3.97
N LEU A 21 12.46 4.18 4.99
CA LEU A 21 13.90 3.97 4.91
C LEU A 21 14.28 2.88 3.90
N ILE A 22 13.56 1.75 3.94
CA ILE A 22 13.78 0.63 3.02
C ILE A 22 13.48 1.05 1.58
N ASP A 23 12.39 1.79 1.34
CA ASP A 23 12.02 2.26 0.00
C ASP A 23 13.08 3.20 -0.59
N ASN A 24 13.71 4.05 0.24
CA ASN A 24 14.83 4.86 -0.22
C ASN A 24 16.07 4.05 -0.60
N LEU A 25 16.38 3.00 0.16
CA LEU A 25 17.47 2.07 -0.20
C LEU A 25 17.15 1.33 -1.49
N ILE A 26 15.89 0.90 -1.65
CA ILE A 26 15.41 0.22 -2.87
C ILE A 26 15.50 1.13 -4.07
N ALA A 27 15.13 2.40 -3.96
CA ALA A 27 15.22 3.37 -5.05
C ALA A 27 16.66 3.51 -5.59
N GLY A 28 17.65 3.45 -4.69
CA GLY A 28 19.08 3.45 -5.08
C GLY A 28 19.53 2.17 -5.80
N ILE A 29 18.93 1.04 -5.49
CA ILE A 29 19.31 -0.26 -6.05
C ILE A 29 18.50 -0.58 -7.32
N SER A 30 17.25 -0.15 -7.40
CA SER A 30 16.34 -0.44 -8.52
C SER A 30 16.77 0.18 -9.83
N SER A 31 17.62 1.22 -9.80
CA SER A 31 18.25 1.78 -11.00
C SER A 31 19.19 0.80 -11.70
N ARG A 32 19.66 -0.23 -10.99
CA ARG A 32 20.59 -1.26 -11.51
C ARG A 32 19.96 -2.63 -11.69
N LEU A 33 18.83 -2.90 -11.02
CA LEU A 33 18.10 -4.17 -11.08
C LEU A 33 16.74 -3.95 -11.71
N GLY A 34 16.32 -4.83 -12.62
CA GLY A 34 14.96 -4.81 -13.15
C GLY A 34 13.93 -5.03 -12.03
N LEU A 35 12.76 -4.38 -12.14
CA LEU A 35 11.67 -4.49 -11.16
C LEU A 35 11.31 -5.95 -10.81
N TRP A 36 11.29 -6.83 -11.80
CA TRP A 36 10.99 -8.25 -11.60
C TRP A 36 12.03 -8.97 -10.75
N GLN A 37 13.30 -8.67 -10.98
CA GLN A 37 14.40 -9.25 -10.18
C GLN A 37 14.30 -8.81 -8.72
N PHE A 38 13.93 -7.55 -8.49
CA PHE A 38 13.69 -7.03 -7.15
C PHE A 38 12.56 -7.78 -6.42
N PHE A 39 11.42 -8.02 -7.10
CA PHE A 39 10.31 -8.76 -6.51
C PHE A 39 10.67 -10.21 -6.17
N VAL A 40 11.36 -10.89 -7.08
CA VAL A 40 11.81 -12.26 -6.85
C VAL A 40 12.75 -12.31 -5.64
N LEU A 41 13.74 -11.43 -5.58
CA LEU A 41 14.69 -11.38 -4.46
C LEU A 41 14.01 -11.08 -3.13
N ARG A 42 13.10 -10.08 -3.11
CA ARG A 42 12.28 -9.75 -1.94
C ARG A 42 11.46 -10.95 -1.46
N THR A 43 10.84 -11.69 -2.38
CA THR A 43 10.02 -12.84 -2.04
C THR A 43 10.85 -13.98 -1.48
N ILE A 44 12.03 -14.25 -2.06
CA ILE A 44 12.97 -15.27 -1.59
C ILE A 44 13.42 -14.99 -0.14
N ILE A 45 13.55 -13.72 0.24
CA ILE A 45 13.94 -13.34 1.60
C ILE A 45 12.71 -13.31 2.54
N ALA A 46 11.58 -12.75 2.07
CA ALA A 46 10.40 -12.54 2.92
C ALA A 46 9.71 -13.86 3.29
N VAL A 47 9.62 -14.82 2.36
CA VAL A 47 8.93 -16.09 2.61
C VAL A 47 9.58 -16.89 3.73
N PRO A 48 10.92 -17.16 3.73
CA PRO A 48 11.56 -17.83 4.84
C PRO A 48 11.44 -17.05 6.16
N ALA A 49 11.58 -15.72 6.12
CA ALA A 49 11.44 -14.89 7.31
C ALA A 49 10.06 -15.03 7.96
N ILE A 50 8.98 -15.03 7.15
CA ILE A 50 7.60 -15.23 7.63
C ILE A 50 7.41 -16.66 8.17
N LEU A 51 7.98 -17.67 7.50
CA LEU A 51 7.90 -19.06 7.95
C LEU A 51 8.66 -19.30 9.26
N CYS A 52 9.69 -18.51 9.56
CA CYS A 52 10.43 -18.59 10.82
C CYS A 52 9.69 -17.95 12.02
N LEU A 53 8.73 -17.03 11.78
CA LEU A 53 8.00 -16.33 12.85
C LEU A 53 7.34 -17.27 13.87
N PRO A 54 6.64 -18.36 13.47
CA PRO A 54 6.05 -19.29 14.44
C PRO A 54 7.09 -19.99 15.31
N PHE A 55 8.27 -20.29 14.78
CA PHE A 55 9.35 -20.92 15.54
C PHE A 55 9.91 -19.98 16.62
N LEU A 56 9.78 -18.66 16.42
CA LEU A 56 10.16 -17.63 17.39
C LEU A 56 9.01 -17.31 18.39
N GLY A 57 7.88 -18.02 18.33
CA GLY A 57 6.72 -17.77 19.19
C GLY A 57 5.98 -16.45 18.90
N LEU A 58 6.28 -15.78 17.78
CA LEU A 58 5.73 -14.48 17.39
C LEU A 58 4.41 -14.57 16.61
N GLY A 59 3.71 -15.70 16.68
CA GLY A 59 2.39 -15.88 16.06
C GLY A 59 2.22 -17.27 15.47
N GLY A 60 0.98 -17.62 15.12
CA GLY A 60 0.64 -18.88 14.44
C GLY A 60 0.27 -18.62 12.98
N LEU A 61 0.74 -19.48 12.06
CA LEU A 61 0.35 -19.47 10.64
C LEU A 61 -1.03 -20.12 10.41
N GLY A 62 -1.91 -20.17 11.43
CA GLY A 62 -3.23 -20.76 11.33
C GLY A 62 -4.13 -19.93 10.40
N VAL A 63 -4.23 -20.32 9.15
CA VAL A 63 -5.14 -19.71 8.19
C VAL A 63 -6.55 -20.22 8.42
N GLN A 64 -7.42 -19.42 9.03
CA GLN A 64 -8.80 -19.83 9.33
C GLN A 64 -9.71 -19.87 8.09
N ARG A 65 -9.44 -19.04 7.07
CA ARG A 65 -10.26 -18.93 5.85
C ARG A 65 -9.39 -18.71 4.63
N ILE A 66 -8.83 -19.80 4.10
CA ILE A 66 -7.87 -19.78 2.99
C ILE A 66 -8.42 -19.05 1.75
N PHE A 67 -9.70 -19.25 1.40
CA PHE A 67 -10.30 -18.63 0.22
C PHE A 67 -10.37 -17.10 0.31
N TRP A 68 -10.65 -16.55 1.52
CA TRP A 68 -10.65 -15.10 1.72
C TRP A 68 -9.24 -14.52 1.66
N VAL A 69 -8.26 -15.24 2.19
CA VAL A 69 -6.85 -14.84 2.14
C VAL A 69 -6.33 -14.87 0.71
N LEU A 70 -6.62 -15.92 -0.05
CA LEU A 70 -6.22 -16.03 -1.46
C LEU A 70 -6.90 -14.96 -2.32
N GLY A 71 -8.21 -14.73 -2.13
CA GLY A 71 -8.95 -13.70 -2.86
C GLY A 71 -8.36 -12.32 -2.62
N ARG A 72 -8.15 -11.96 -1.35
CA ARG A 72 -7.53 -10.67 -0.99
C ARG A 72 -6.11 -10.55 -1.53
N SER A 73 -5.30 -11.60 -1.40
CA SER A 73 -3.93 -11.59 -1.92
C SER A 73 -3.89 -11.43 -3.43
N GLY A 74 -4.84 -12.05 -4.17
CA GLY A 74 -4.97 -11.88 -5.61
C GLY A 74 -5.34 -10.44 -5.99
N ILE A 75 -6.27 -9.82 -5.27
CA ILE A 75 -6.66 -8.41 -5.49
C ILE A 75 -5.48 -7.47 -5.23
N VAL A 76 -4.77 -7.67 -4.12
CA VAL A 76 -3.57 -6.87 -3.78
C VAL A 76 -2.46 -7.09 -4.81
N ALA A 77 -2.25 -8.32 -5.28
CA ALA A 77 -1.29 -8.59 -6.35
C ALA A 77 -1.67 -7.86 -7.64
N GLY A 78 -2.96 -7.86 -8.02
CA GLY A 78 -3.48 -7.09 -9.14
C GLY A 78 -3.24 -5.58 -8.98
N ALA A 79 -3.48 -5.03 -7.79
CA ALA A 79 -3.19 -3.64 -7.46
C ALA A 79 -1.71 -3.31 -7.66
N MET A 80 -0.81 -4.19 -7.22
CA MET A 80 0.64 -4.03 -7.40
C MET A 80 1.04 -4.10 -8.87
N LEU A 81 0.46 -5.01 -9.65
CA LEU A 81 0.72 -5.08 -11.09
C LEU A 81 0.29 -3.77 -11.80
N CYS A 82 -0.85 -3.20 -11.44
CA CYS A 82 -1.28 -1.91 -11.97
C CYS A 82 -0.30 -0.78 -11.60
N TYR A 83 0.14 -0.74 -10.34
CA TYR A 83 1.10 0.24 -9.85
C TYR A 83 2.45 0.12 -10.58
N PHE A 84 3.00 -1.09 -10.67
CA PHE A 84 4.29 -1.29 -11.34
C PHE A 84 4.20 -1.14 -12.85
N GLY A 85 3.07 -1.50 -13.45
CA GLY A 85 2.79 -1.20 -14.86
C GLY A 85 2.80 0.32 -15.13
N ALA A 86 2.27 1.11 -14.20
CA ALA A 86 2.30 2.56 -14.27
C ALA A 86 3.72 3.13 -14.21
N LEU A 87 4.62 2.53 -13.42
CA LEU A 87 6.02 2.98 -13.32
C LEU A 87 6.80 2.87 -14.64
N GLY A 88 6.36 1.99 -15.55
CA GLY A 88 6.96 1.87 -16.88
C GLY A 88 6.59 3.00 -17.85
N ILE A 89 5.55 3.77 -17.56
CA ILE A 89 4.95 4.76 -18.47
C ILE A 89 4.83 6.16 -17.88
N MET A 90 5.07 6.32 -16.57
CA MET A 90 4.96 7.61 -15.90
C MET A 90 5.98 7.75 -14.75
N PRO A 91 6.28 9.01 -14.32
CA PRO A 91 7.14 9.25 -13.16
C PRO A 91 6.60 8.61 -11.88
N ILE A 92 7.51 8.13 -11.02
CA ILE A 92 7.19 7.48 -9.73
C ILE A 92 6.23 8.33 -8.88
N ALA A 93 6.41 9.65 -8.85
CA ALA A 93 5.55 10.56 -8.10
C ALA A 93 4.08 10.49 -8.54
N GLN A 94 3.81 10.40 -9.84
CA GLN A 94 2.46 10.29 -10.37
C GLN A 94 1.85 8.92 -10.08
N ALA A 95 2.62 7.84 -10.21
CA ALA A 95 2.16 6.49 -9.88
C ALA A 95 1.82 6.36 -8.39
N LEU A 96 2.66 6.92 -7.50
CA LEU A 96 2.39 6.98 -6.05
C LEU A 96 1.15 7.82 -5.73
N ALA A 97 0.98 8.99 -6.37
CA ALA A 97 -0.21 9.80 -6.17
C ALA A 97 -1.49 9.03 -6.48
N GLY A 98 -1.48 8.23 -7.56
CA GLY A 98 -2.59 7.34 -7.89
C GLY A 98 -2.84 6.28 -6.81
N LEU A 99 -1.82 5.63 -6.28
CA LEU A 99 -1.94 4.64 -5.22
C LEU A 99 -2.46 5.27 -3.90
N TYR A 100 -2.06 6.50 -3.58
CA TYR A 100 -2.54 7.24 -2.41
C TYR A 100 -4.00 7.67 -2.50
N THR A 101 -4.71 7.41 -3.60
CA THR A 101 -6.18 7.50 -3.65
C THR A 101 -6.87 6.37 -2.89
N ALA A 102 -6.16 5.28 -2.54
CA ALA A 102 -6.72 4.14 -1.83
C ALA A 102 -7.53 4.50 -0.57
N PRO A 103 -7.09 5.41 0.35
CA PRO A 103 -7.89 5.79 1.51
C PRO A 103 -9.24 6.41 1.14
N ILE A 104 -9.34 7.10 -0.01
CA ILE A 104 -10.59 7.66 -0.51
C ILE A 104 -11.53 6.54 -0.93
N PHE A 105 -11.02 5.55 -1.66
CA PHE A 105 -11.81 4.36 -2.04
C PHE A 105 -12.27 3.55 -0.83
N VAL A 106 -11.45 3.43 0.22
CA VAL A 106 -11.86 2.80 1.49
C VAL A 106 -13.07 3.52 2.09
N LEU A 107 -13.11 4.86 2.05
CA LEU A 107 -14.27 5.63 2.51
C LEU A 107 -15.49 5.39 1.60
N ILE A 108 -15.31 5.44 0.28
CA ILE A 108 -16.39 5.24 -0.69
C ILE A 108 -17.00 3.85 -0.52
N PHE A 109 -16.18 2.80 -0.49
CA PHE A 109 -16.66 1.43 -0.29
C PHE A 109 -17.31 1.25 1.08
N GLY A 110 -16.75 1.87 2.14
CA GLY A 110 -17.38 1.87 3.46
C GLY A 110 -18.77 2.50 3.46
N LEU A 111 -18.96 3.63 2.76
CA LEU A 111 -20.26 4.28 2.61
C LEU A 111 -21.24 3.41 1.79
N LEU A 112 -20.78 2.85 0.69
CA LEU A 112 -21.60 1.94 -0.16
C LEU A 112 -22.05 0.70 0.62
N MET A 113 -21.23 0.21 1.56
CA MET A 113 -21.59 -0.90 2.45
C MET A 113 -22.48 -0.46 3.63
N GLY A 114 -22.97 0.79 3.63
CA GLY A 114 -23.85 1.31 4.69
C GLY A 114 -23.15 1.60 6.01
N ARG A 115 -21.83 1.63 6.07
CA ARG A 115 -21.09 1.97 7.29
C ARG A 115 -21.19 3.47 7.55
N ARG A 116 -21.57 3.83 8.76
CA ARG A 116 -21.55 5.23 9.19
C ARG A 116 -20.10 5.67 9.43
N ILE A 117 -19.61 6.53 8.55
CA ILE A 117 -18.25 7.08 8.67
C ILE A 117 -18.36 8.42 9.38
N GLY A 118 -17.67 8.56 10.52
CA GLY A 118 -17.67 9.80 11.28
C GLY A 118 -16.98 10.94 10.48
N PRO A 119 -17.45 12.19 10.63
CA PRO A 119 -16.94 13.36 9.89
C PRO A 119 -15.44 13.59 10.14
N TRP A 120 -14.96 13.31 11.32
CA TRP A 120 -13.53 13.40 11.67
C TRP A 120 -12.64 12.48 10.83
N ARG A 121 -13.16 11.29 10.49
CA ARG A 121 -12.42 10.34 9.66
C ARG A 121 -12.35 10.80 8.21
N MET A 122 -13.43 11.38 7.70
CA MET A 122 -13.45 11.98 6.36
C MET A 122 -12.46 13.14 6.26
N LEU A 123 -12.47 14.01 7.27
CA LEU A 123 -11.57 15.16 7.36
C LEU A 123 -10.11 14.73 7.44
N ALA A 124 -9.78 13.72 8.25
CA ALA A 124 -8.43 13.18 8.37
C ALA A 124 -7.92 12.60 7.03
N VAL A 125 -8.75 11.86 6.29
CA VAL A 125 -8.39 11.34 4.96
C VAL A 125 -8.21 12.46 3.96
N GLY A 126 -9.08 13.49 3.98
CA GLY A 126 -8.96 14.66 3.11
C GLY A 126 -7.65 15.41 3.34
N ILE A 127 -7.31 15.69 4.60
CA ILE A 127 -6.06 16.38 4.97
C ILE A 127 -4.84 15.52 4.57
N GLY A 128 -4.86 14.23 4.88
CA GLY A 128 -3.76 13.32 4.52
C GLY A 128 -3.54 13.22 3.02
N PHE A 129 -4.61 13.13 2.24
CA PHE A 129 -4.54 13.11 0.78
C PHE A 129 -4.03 14.44 0.19
N SER A 130 -4.51 15.56 0.71
CA SER A 130 -4.02 16.89 0.30
C SER A 130 -2.53 17.05 0.59
N GLY A 131 -2.08 16.58 1.77
CA GLY A 131 -0.66 16.56 2.13
C GLY A 131 0.17 15.70 1.18
N ALA A 132 -0.31 14.52 0.83
CA ALA A 132 0.36 13.64 -0.14
C ALA A 132 0.47 14.29 -1.52
N LEU A 133 -0.59 14.94 -2.01
CA LEU A 133 -0.59 15.67 -3.28
C LEU A 133 0.42 16.83 -3.27
N LEU A 134 0.51 17.58 -2.17
CA LEU A 134 1.46 18.68 -2.04
C LEU A 134 2.91 18.20 -2.08
N VAL A 135 3.20 17.08 -1.42
CA VAL A 135 4.57 16.51 -1.39
C VAL A 135 4.93 15.91 -2.75
N LEU A 136 4.01 15.18 -3.37
CA LEU A 136 4.26 14.48 -4.62
C LEU A 136 4.28 15.40 -5.84
N GLN A 137 3.65 16.59 -5.74
CA GLN A 137 3.54 17.57 -6.81
C GLN A 137 3.34 16.88 -8.19
N PRO A 138 2.26 16.14 -8.40
CA PRO A 138 2.03 15.43 -9.67
C PRO A 138 1.75 16.46 -10.76
N GLY A 139 2.75 17.25 -11.11
CA GLY A 139 2.57 18.40 -11.98
C GLY A 139 3.45 18.34 -13.21
N GLY A 140 2.93 18.78 -14.33
CA GLY A 140 3.64 19.13 -15.55
C GLY A 140 3.27 18.33 -16.81
N GLY A 141 2.73 17.16 -16.70
CA GLY A 141 2.13 16.47 -17.85
C GLY A 141 0.62 16.32 -17.57
N GLY A 142 -0.24 16.88 -18.40
CA GLY A 142 -1.70 16.87 -18.19
C GLY A 142 -2.24 15.49 -17.81
N LEU A 143 -3.49 15.46 -17.32
CA LEU A 143 -4.22 14.24 -16.98
C LEU A 143 -4.19 13.25 -18.14
N SER A 144 -3.20 12.35 -18.16
CA SER A 144 -3.12 11.30 -19.17
C SER A 144 -4.01 10.13 -18.74
N LEU A 145 -4.63 9.47 -19.70
CA LEU A 145 -5.38 8.22 -19.46
C LEU A 145 -4.54 7.17 -18.70
N ALA A 146 -3.22 7.28 -18.76
CA ALA A 146 -2.29 6.44 -18.02
C ALA A 146 -2.44 6.56 -16.49
N LEU A 147 -2.91 7.73 -15.96
CA LEU A 147 -3.20 7.92 -14.53
C LEU A 147 -4.34 7.03 -14.02
N LEU A 148 -5.22 6.55 -14.89
CA LEU A 148 -6.27 5.62 -14.49
C LEU A 148 -5.70 4.31 -13.97
N LEU A 149 -4.53 3.89 -14.46
CA LEU A 149 -3.92 2.63 -14.07
C LEU A 149 -3.54 2.59 -12.57
N PRO A 150 -2.76 3.54 -12.02
CA PRO A 150 -2.44 3.54 -10.60
C PRO A 150 -3.63 3.92 -9.72
N ILE A 151 -4.60 4.71 -10.22
CA ILE A 151 -5.85 4.99 -9.49
C ILE A 151 -6.68 3.71 -9.34
N PHE A 152 -6.80 2.92 -10.41
CA PHE A 152 -7.45 1.61 -10.37
C PHE A 152 -6.70 0.66 -9.42
N GLY A 153 -5.37 0.68 -9.43
CA GLY A 153 -4.54 0.00 -8.44
C GLY A 153 -4.88 0.41 -7.01
N GLY A 154 -5.05 1.72 -6.75
CA GLY A 154 -5.49 2.26 -5.46
C GLY A 154 -6.88 1.76 -5.05
N ALA A 155 -7.83 1.69 -5.98
CA ALA A 155 -9.15 1.15 -5.74
C ALA A 155 -9.13 -0.35 -5.39
N LEU A 156 -8.34 -1.15 -6.10
CA LEU A 156 -8.13 -2.56 -5.78
C LEU A 156 -7.46 -2.75 -4.42
N TYR A 157 -6.50 -1.89 -4.09
CA TYR A 157 -5.81 -1.94 -2.80
C TYR A 157 -6.74 -1.60 -1.62
N ALA A 158 -7.81 -0.86 -1.87
CA ALA A 158 -8.81 -0.44 -0.88
C ALA A 158 -9.80 -1.53 -0.48
N VAL A 159 -9.92 -2.63 -1.25
CA VAL A 159 -10.81 -3.76 -1.01
C VAL A 159 -10.18 -4.73 0.00
#